data_6eb9971cb3b729ffc5c95145099dcbdf
#
_entry.id   6eb9971cb3b729ffc5c95145099dcbdf
#
_cell.length_a   1.000
_cell.length_b   1.000
_cell.length_c   1.000
_cell.angle_alpha   90.00
_cell.angle_beta   90.00
_cell.angle_gamma   90.00
#
_symmetry.space_group_name_H-M   'P 1'
#
loop_
_entity.id
_entity.type
_entity.pdbx_description
1 polymer ?
#
loop_
_entity_poly.entity_id
_entity_poly.type
_entity_poly.pdbx_seq_one_letter_code
_entity_poly.pdbx_strand_id
1 'polypeptide(L)'
;MAVHSYRVLKERFAETRSLHRHEAEQRVWAAPNKLLQGKSLCIYKDIACKTASVFQNGTTKHCLLRMRTPFELQNDFSVAILGLSKFFREDVAVTAQTMQIGNRPCRIYGEAHAEYLLLQMTGEHELQSIDHEVAAIAQSSRNFLFAAIPVESWNDALSPWEAPAVWGKQGFGGNAADTLRFLTEQVIPTLKQQFNLPENVKIILGGYSLAGLFALWASTQTDLFYGIAAASPSVWFPGWMEFEQKYPMQTQRVYLSLGDKEERTKNAVMAVVGDNIRTLHSRLIERGADCALEWNSGGHFKDADLRTAKAFRWVMEESR
;
A
#
# COMPACT_ATOMS: atom_id res chain seq x y z
N MET A 1 2.45 -2.75 -23.41
CA MET A 1 1.38 -2.17 -24.28
C MET A 1 1.38 -0.65 -24.30
N ALA A 2 1.49 0.06 -23.18
CA ALA A 2 1.50 1.53 -23.14
C ALA A 2 2.65 2.17 -23.95
N VAL A 3 3.85 1.60 -23.89
CA VAL A 3 5.04 2.09 -24.64
C VAL A 3 4.86 1.91 -26.15
N HIS A 4 4.19 0.86 -26.59
CA HIS A 4 3.92 0.61 -28.01
C HIS A 4 2.89 1.59 -28.56
N SER A 5 1.85 1.88 -27.79
CA SER A 5 0.83 2.89 -28.15
C SER A 5 1.38 4.31 -28.22
N TYR A 6 2.35 4.65 -27.33
CA TYR A 6 3.04 5.93 -27.35
C TYR A 6 3.91 6.10 -28.58
N ARG A 7 4.62 5.06 -28.99
CA ARG A 7 5.47 5.07 -30.18
C ARG A 7 4.65 5.25 -31.45
N VAL A 8 3.54 4.54 -31.59
CA VAL A 8 2.60 4.66 -32.73
C VAL A 8 1.99 6.06 -32.82
N LEU A 9 1.62 6.67 -31.68
CA LEU A 9 1.11 8.04 -31.64
C LEU A 9 2.19 9.05 -32.07
N LYS A 10 3.44 8.89 -31.62
CA LYS A 10 4.55 9.77 -31.94
C LYS A 10 4.95 9.70 -33.42
N GLU A 11 4.95 8.50 -34.00
CA GLU A 11 5.23 8.30 -35.44
C GLU A 11 4.12 8.89 -36.33
N ARG A 12 2.86 8.71 -35.99
CA ARG A 12 1.72 9.33 -36.71
C ARG A 12 1.70 10.85 -36.61
N PHE A 13 2.10 11.44 -35.48
CA PHE A 13 2.24 12.90 -35.35
C PHE A 13 3.42 13.46 -36.15
N ALA A 14 4.46 12.69 -36.39
CA ALA A 14 5.58 13.08 -37.25
C ALA A 14 5.16 13.13 -38.74
N GLU A 15 4.35 12.16 -39.17
CA GLU A 15 3.82 12.12 -40.55
C GLU A 15 2.82 13.24 -40.85
N THR A 16 1.99 13.66 -39.86
CA THR A 16 1.04 14.76 -40.05
C THR A 16 1.70 16.15 -40.13
N ARG A 17 2.97 16.30 -39.78
CA ARG A 17 3.71 17.57 -39.96
C ARG A 17 4.04 17.90 -41.42
N SER A 18 4.01 16.90 -42.32
CA SER A 18 4.34 17.07 -43.75
C SER A 18 3.10 17.32 -44.64
N LEU A 19 1.89 17.24 -44.09
CA LEU A 19 0.66 17.36 -44.85
C LEU A 19 0.03 18.76 -44.70
N HIS A 20 -0.53 19.29 -45.79
CA HIS A 20 -1.30 20.54 -45.78
C HIS A 20 -2.48 20.41 -44.80
N ARG A 21 -2.78 21.50 -44.08
CA ARG A 21 -3.72 21.58 -42.95
C ARG A 21 -5.09 20.89 -43.21
N HIS A 22 -5.57 20.90 -44.44
CA HIS A 22 -6.90 20.37 -44.83
C HIS A 22 -6.91 18.83 -44.96
N GLU A 23 -5.81 18.20 -45.37
CA GLU A 23 -5.69 16.73 -45.48
C GLU A 23 -5.45 16.07 -44.14
N ALA A 24 -4.75 16.73 -43.20
CA ALA A 24 -4.52 16.23 -41.85
C ALA A 24 -5.83 16.10 -41.05
N GLU A 25 -6.75 17.02 -41.24
CA GLU A 25 -8.07 17.00 -40.57
C GLU A 25 -8.94 15.82 -41.04
N GLN A 26 -8.94 15.49 -42.33
CA GLN A 26 -9.74 14.38 -42.87
C GLN A 26 -9.18 13.00 -42.49
N ARG A 27 -7.89 12.83 -42.32
CA ARG A 27 -7.30 11.53 -41.97
C ARG A 27 -7.40 11.16 -40.49
N VAL A 28 -7.52 12.15 -39.61
CA VAL A 28 -7.78 11.89 -38.17
C VAL A 28 -9.17 11.31 -37.94
N TRP A 29 -10.15 11.64 -38.81
CA TRP A 29 -11.52 11.14 -38.74
C TRP A 29 -11.72 9.72 -39.29
N ALA A 30 -10.79 9.20 -40.09
CA ALA A 30 -10.94 7.93 -40.80
C ALA A 30 -10.32 6.70 -40.05
N ALA A 31 -9.84 6.85 -38.81
CA ALA A 31 -9.29 5.76 -38.07
C ALA A 31 -10.38 4.98 -37.31
N PRO A 32 -10.69 3.72 -37.70
CA PRO A 32 -11.76 2.97 -37.07
C PRO A 32 -11.40 2.52 -35.65
N ASN A 33 -12.40 2.53 -34.79
CA ASN A 33 -12.59 2.09 -33.40
C ASN A 33 -12.01 0.73 -32.98
N LYS A 34 -10.90 0.25 -33.51
CA LYS A 34 -10.41 -1.12 -33.25
C LYS A 34 -9.26 -1.26 -32.25
N LEU A 35 -8.77 -0.17 -31.64
CA LEU A 35 -7.52 -0.23 -30.85
C LEU A 35 -7.68 -0.11 -29.34
N LEU A 36 -8.87 0.14 -28.82
CA LEU A 36 -9.10 0.21 -27.37
C LEU A 36 -10.40 -0.51 -27.01
N GLN A 37 -10.32 -1.75 -26.60
CA GLN A 37 -11.49 -2.44 -26.03
C GLN A 37 -11.98 -1.65 -24.77
N GLY A 38 -13.13 -0.99 -24.93
CA GLY A 38 -13.87 -0.38 -23.82
C GLY A 38 -13.54 1.06 -23.45
N LYS A 39 -12.54 1.71 -24.08
CA LYS A 39 -12.18 3.12 -23.77
C LYS A 39 -12.01 3.92 -25.06
N SER A 40 -12.85 4.93 -25.28
CA SER A 40 -12.71 5.86 -26.41
C SER A 40 -12.27 7.22 -25.89
N LEU A 41 -11.12 7.71 -26.35
CA LEU A 41 -10.65 9.08 -26.12
C LEU A 41 -11.02 9.91 -27.36
N CYS A 42 -11.96 10.85 -27.21
CA CYS A 42 -12.29 11.82 -28.24
C CYS A 42 -11.71 13.18 -27.86
N ILE A 43 -10.77 13.67 -28.66
CA ILE A 43 -10.23 15.01 -28.52
C ILE A 43 -10.92 15.90 -29.56
N TYR A 44 -11.78 16.78 -29.09
CA TYR A 44 -12.44 17.78 -29.94
C TYR A 44 -11.58 19.04 -29.98
N LYS A 45 -11.19 19.45 -31.18
CA LYS A 45 -10.52 20.72 -31.41
C LYS A 45 -11.57 21.70 -31.95
N ASP A 46 -12.29 22.33 -31.05
CA ASP A 46 -13.12 23.46 -31.42
C ASP A 46 -12.34 24.77 -31.18
N ILE A 47 -12.47 25.70 -32.15
CA ILE A 47 -11.69 26.95 -32.17
C ILE A 47 -12.09 27.88 -31.00
N ALA A 48 -13.23 27.65 -30.38
CA ALA A 48 -13.80 28.48 -29.31
C ALA A 48 -13.80 27.83 -27.91
N CYS A 49 -13.64 26.52 -27.77
CA CYS A 49 -13.68 25.85 -26.46
C CYS A 49 -12.73 24.67 -26.41
N LYS A 50 -11.77 24.72 -25.51
CA LYS A 50 -10.67 23.72 -25.37
C LYS A 50 -11.03 22.74 -24.27
N THR A 51 -11.91 21.77 -24.56
CA THR A 51 -12.27 20.71 -23.61
C THR A 51 -11.84 19.35 -24.12
N ALA A 52 -11.22 18.56 -23.27
CA ALA A 52 -11.02 17.14 -23.50
C ALA A 52 -12.11 16.37 -22.76
N SER A 53 -12.78 15.45 -23.44
CA SER A 53 -13.81 14.60 -22.86
C SER A 53 -13.35 13.14 -22.87
N VAL A 54 -13.48 12.46 -21.76
CA VAL A 54 -13.12 11.04 -21.61
C VAL A 54 -14.40 10.25 -21.33
N PHE A 55 -14.65 9.24 -22.14
CA PHE A 55 -15.73 8.28 -21.94
C PHE A 55 -15.20 7.04 -21.21
N GLN A 56 -15.73 6.74 -20.04
CA GLN A 56 -15.41 5.54 -19.29
C GLN A 56 -16.69 5.01 -18.62
N ASN A 57 -17.02 3.74 -18.88
CA ASN A 57 -18.16 3.05 -18.26
C ASN A 57 -19.49 3.80 -18.35
N GLY A 58 -19.80 4.37 -19.53
CA GLY A 58 -21.07 5.07 -19.75
C GLY A 58 -21.18 6.47 -19.15
N THR A 59 -20.13 6.98 -18.52
CA THR A 59 -20.07 8.34 -17.95
C THR A 59 -19.06 9.20 -18.69
N THR A 60 -19.46 10.45 -19.02
CA THR A 60 -18.57 11.45 -19.63
C THR A 60 -17.98 12.35 -18.55
N LYS A 61 -16.64 12.34 -18.41
CA LYS A 61 -15.93 13.31 -17.56
C LYS A 61 -15.31 14.41 -18.44
N HIS A 62 -15.62 15.65 -18.14
CA HIS A 62 -15.09 16.82 -18.85
C HIS A 62 -13.92 17.42 -18.07
N CYS A 63 -12.81 17.65 -18.75
CA CYS A 63 -11.66 18.39 -18.20
C CYS A 63 -11.50 19.69 -18.99
N LEU A 64 -11.59 20.83 -18.32
CA LEU A 64 -11.39 22.15 -18.90
C LEU A 64 -9.89 22.46 -18.96
N LEU A 65 -9.30 22.46 -20.15
CA LEU A 65 -7.94 22.92 -20.41
C LEU A 65 -7.96 24.39 -20.84
N ARG A 66 -7.52 25.30 -19.98
CA ARG A 66 -7.44 26.74 -20.26
C ARG A 66 -6.06 27.04 -20.84
N MET A 67 -5.95 27.22 -22.15
CA MET A 67 -4.73 27.63 -22.84
C MET A 67 -4.77 29.12 -23.17
N ARG A 68 -3.66 29.84 -22.97
CA ARG A 68 -3.63 31.30 -23.09
C ARG A 68 -3.11 31.84 -24.42
N THR A 69 -2.23 31.15 -25.17
CA THR A 69 -1.71 31.62 -26.45
C THR A 69 -1.19 30.51 -27.37
N PRO A 70 -1.01 30.74 -28.68
CA PRO A 70 -0.49 29.75 -29.65
C PRO A 70 0.99 29.40 -29.47
N PHE A 71 1.77 30.18 -28.74
CA PHE A 71 3.22 29.99 -28.60
C PHE A 71 3.61 29.02 -27.47
N GLU A 72 2.70 28.77 -26.52
CA GLU A 72 2.88 27.84 -25.38
C GLU A 72 2.63 26.36 -25.75
N LEU A 73 2.20 26.08 -26.98
CA LEU A 73 1.77 24.77 -27.46
C LEU A 73 2.83 23.66 -27.45
N GLN A 74 4.12 23.97 -27.42
CA GLN A 74 5.17 22.94 -27.48
C GLN A 74 5.54 22.37 -26.10
N ASN A 75 5.46 23.17 -25.06
CA ASN A 75 5.78 22.74 -23.70
C ASN A 75 4.53 22.23 -22.94
N ASP A 76 3.35 22.81 -23.23
CA ASP A 76 2.10 22.43 -22.56
C ASP A 76 1.55 21.05 -22.96
N PHE A 77 1.87 20.57 -24.17
CA PHE A 77 1.47 19.22 -24.57
C PHE A 77 2.17 18.13 -23.74
N SER A 78 3.40 18.35 -23.37
CA SER A 78 4.12 17.43 -22.46
C SER A 78 3.56 17.46 -21.04
N VAL A 79 3.15 18.63 -20.56
CA VAL A 79 2.51 18.81 -19.25
C VAL A 79 1.07 18.28 -19.26
N ALA A 80 0.33 18.46 -20.37
CA ALA A 80 -1.01 17.90 -20.52
C ALA A 80 -0.98 16.35 -20.62
N ILE A 81 0.01 15.79 -21.30
CA ILE A 81 0.22 14.33 -21.37
C ILE A 81 0.67 13.79 -20.01
N LEU A 82 1.54 14.49 -19.29
CA LEU A 82 1.92 14.14 -17.90
C LEU A 82 0.74 14.31 -16.94
N GLY A 83 -0.10 15.31 -17.12
CA GLY A 83 -1.35 15.50 -16.37
C GLY A 83 -2.37 14.39 -16.68
N LEU A 84 -2.51 14.00 -17.95
CA LEU A 84 -3.37 12.90 -18.36
C LEU A 84 -2.82 11.54 -17.92
N SER A 85 -1.51 11.34 -17.89
CA SER A 85 -0.90 10.10 -17.36
C SER A 85 -1.14 9.92 -15.85
N LYS A 86 -1.31 11.02 -15.10
CA LYS A 86 -1.75 10.97 -13.69
C LYS A 86 -3.25 10.64 -13.56
N PHE A 87 -4.08 11.02 -14.56
CA PHE A 87 -5.51 10.68 -14.61
C PHE A 87 -5.78 9.28 -15.16
N PHE A 88 -4.90 8.77 -16.02
CA PHE A 88 -4.92 7.40 -16.56
C PHE A 88 -3.92 6.49 -15.83
N ARG A 89 -3.71 6.65 -14.53
CA ARG A 89 -3.31 5.48 -13.77
C ARG A 89 -4.48 4.51 -13.94
N GLU A 90 -4.30 3.54 -14.84
CA GLU A 90 -5.09 2.32 -14.82
C GLU A 90 -5.15 1.91 -13.35
N ASP A 91 -6.35 1.64 -12.85
CA ASP A 91 -6.47 0.84 -11.64
C ASP A 91 -5.65 -0.42 -11.96
N VAL A 92 -4.41 -0.45 -11.50
CA VAL A 92 -3.56 -1.64 -11.63
C VAL A 92 -4.32 -2.67 -10.83
N ALA A 93 -5.07 -3.50 -11.52
CA ALA A 93 -5.68 -4.66 -10.90
C ALA A 93 -4.49 -5.49 -10.42
N VAL A 94 -4.11 -5.30 -9.16
CA VAL A 94 -3.04 -6.05 -8.53
C VAL A 94 -3.57 -7.47 -8.39
N THR A 95 -3.20 -8.32 -9.34
CA THR A 95 -3.72 -9.68 -9.42
C THR A 95 -3.10 -10.50 -8.31
N ALA A 96 -3.93 -11.05 -7.45
CA ALA A 96 -3.51 -11.97 -6.42
C ALA A 96 -3.14 -13.33 -7.02
N GLN A 97 -2.03 -13.90 -6.59
CA GLN A 97 -1.74 -15.31 -6.77
C GLN A 97 -1.67 -16.01 -5.42
N THR A 98 -2.15 -17.25 -5.35
CA THR A 98 -2.01 -18.07 -4.14
C THR A 98 -0.75 -18.92 -4.27
N MET A 99 0.13 -18.83 -3.28
CA MET A 99 1.35 -19.62 -3.19
C MET A 99 1.37 -20.41 -1.89
N GLN A 100 1.59 -21.72 -2.00
CA GLN A 100 1.78 -22.55 -0.82
C GLN A 100 3.21 -22.35 -0.29
N ILE A 101 3.34 -21.88 0.96
CA ILE A 101 4.62 -21.74 1.66
C ILE A 101 4.51 -22.54 2.96
N GLY A 102 5.29 -23.61 3.06
CA GLY A 102 5.07 -24.61 4.10
C GLY A 102 3.66 -25.17 4.02
N ASN A 103 2.91 -25.10 5.12
CA ASN A 103 1.53 -25.54 5.19
C ASN A 103 0.49 -24.42 5.00
N ARG A 104 0.90 -23.20 4.61
CA ARG A 104 0.03 -22.01 4.55
C ARG A 104 -0.19 -21.52 3.13
N PRO A 105 -1.44 -21.33 2.68
CA PRO A 105 -1.78 -20.74 1.39
C PRO A 105 -1.68 -19.21 1.46
N CYS A 106 -0.49 -18.67 1.18
CA CYS A 106 -0.24 -17.23 1.18
C CYS A 106 -0.80 -16.57 -0.08
N ARG A 107 -1.39 -15.37 0.06
CA ARG A 107 -1.80 -14.55 -1.09
C ARG A 107 -0.72 -13.53 -1.38
N ILE A 108 -0.23 -13.55 -2.62
CA ILE A 108 0.89 -12.72 -3.07
C ILE A 108 0.40 -11.75 -4.13
N TYR A 109 0.82 -10.48 -4.03
CA TYR A 109 0.48 -9.40 -4.94
C TYR A 109 1.73 -8.67 -5.37
N GLY A 110 1.81 -8.27 -6.62
CA GLY A 110 2.95 -7.57 -7.19
C GLY A 110 3.76 -8.45 -8.13
N GLU A 111 4.93 -7.96 -8.52
CA GLU A 111 5.76 -8.55 -9.56
C GLU A 111 7.19 -8.83 -9.06
N ALA A 112 7.98 -9.53 -9.89
CA ALA A 112 9.40 -9.80 -9.63
C ALA A 112 10.22 -8.50 -9.56
N HIS A 113 11.39 -8.59 -8.92
CA HIS A 113 12.35 -7.48 -8.76
C HIS A 113 11.81 -6.29 -7.97
N ALA A 114 10.88 -6.51 -7.04
CA ALA A 114 10.35 -5.47 -6.17
C ALA A 114 11.44 -4.85 -5.27
N GLU A 115 11.36 -3.55 -5.04
CA GLU A 115 12.22 -2.81 -4.12
C GLU A 115 11.86 -3.05 -2.65
N TYR A 116 10.56 -3.27 -2.40
CA TYR A 116 10.00 -3.51 -1.07
C TYR A 116 9.30 -4.87 -1.02
N LEU A 117 9.55 -5.62 0.05
CA LEU A 117 8.79 -6.81 0.43
C LEU A 117 7.91 -6.47 1.64
N LEU A 118 6.61 -6.42 1.43
CA LEU A 118 5.62 -6.13 2.47
C LEU A 118 5.04 -7.44 2.99
N LEU A 119 5.12 -7.66 4.29
CA LEU A 119 4.64 -8.87 4.97
C LEU A 119 3.53 -8.51 5.94
N GLN A 120 2.41 -9.23 5.87
CA GLN A 120 1.29 -9.05 6.79
C GLN A 120 0.73 -10.39 7.25
N MET A 121 0.64 -10.56 8.56
CA MET A 121 -0.09 -11.68 9.13
C MET A 121 -1.59 -11.41 9.02
N THR A 122 -2.37 -12.40 8.57
CA THR A 122 -3.80 -12.24 8.30
C THR A 122 -4.63 -13.33 8.96
N GLY A 123 -5.78 -12.96 9.52
CA GLY A 123 -6.87 -13.85 9.84
C GLY A 123 -7.93 -13.83 8.73
N GLU A 124 -9.07 -14.47 8.96
CA GLU A 124 -10.19 -14.50 7.99
C GLU A 124 -10.75 -13.09 7.69
N HIS A 125 -10.77 -12.22 8.70
CA HIS A 125 -11.28 -10.85 8.58
C HIS A 125 -10.43 -10.02 7.63
N GLU A 126 -9.11 -10.03 7.83
CA GLU A 126 -8.17 -9.26 7.02
C GLU A 126 -8.17 -9.77 5.58
N LEU A 127 -8.27 -11.09 5.38
CA LEU A 127 -8.32 -11.69 4.05
C LEU A 127 -9.53 -11.25 3.21
N GLN A 128 -10.66 -10.88 3.84
CA GLN A 128 -11.85 -10.38 3.13
C GLN A 128 -11.63 -9.00 2.50
N SER A 129 -10.81 -8.15 3.12
CA SER A 129 -10.54 -6.78 2.67
C SER A 129 -9.15 -6.60 2.03
N ILE A 130 -8.35 -7.66 1.94
CA ILE A 130 -6.94 -7.56 1.52
C ILE A 130 -6.76 -7.02 0.10
N ASP A 131 -7.67 -7.34 -0.83
CA ASP A 131 -7.62 -6.82 -2.20
C ASP A 131 -7.79 -5.29 -2.22
N HIS A 132 -8.68 -4.76 -1.36
CA HIS A 132 -8.91 -3.33 -1.21
C HIS A 132 -7.71 -2.63 -0.53
N GLU A 133 -7.13 -3.26 0.47
CA GLU A 133 -5.93 -2.79 1.14
C GLU A 133 -4.76 -2.69 0.16
N VAL A 134 -4.49 -3.75 -0.60
CA VAL A 134 -3.39 -3.78 -1.59
C VAL A 134 -3.62 -2.77 -2.72
N ALA A 135 -4.87 -2.61 -3.19
CA ALA A 135 -5.21 -1.57 -4.16
C ALA A 135 -4.92 -0.16 -3.62
N ALA A 136 -5.15 0.08 -2.32
CA ALA A 136 -4.80 1.35 -1.68
C ALA A 136 -3.28 1.53 -1.53
N ILE A 137 -2.52 0.46 -1.22
CA ILE A 137 -1.05 0.48 -1.22
C ILE A 137 -0.50 0.82 -2.61
N ALA A 138 -1.06 0.22 -3.66
CA ALA A 138 -0.65 0.42 -5.05
C ALA A 138 -0.86 1.85 -5.58
N GLN A 139 -1.57 2.71 -4.85
CA GLN A 139 -1.62 4.14 -5.13
C GLN A 139 -0.29 4.84 -4.86
N SER A 140 0.63 4.22 -4.12
CA SER A 140 2.01 4.68 -4.02
C SER A 140 2.72 4.50 -5.38
N SER A 141 3.81 5.27 -5.60
CA SER A 141 4.64 5.10 -6.81
C SER A 141 5.73 4.05 -6.64
N ARG A 142 5.76 3.34 -5.51
CA ARG A 142 6.81 2.38 -5.16
C ARG A 142 6.54 1.01 -5.74
N ASN A 143 7.60 0.32 -6.12
CA ASN A 143 7.55 -1.06 -6.57
C ASN A 143 7.64 -2.00 -5.37
N PHE A 144 6.60 -2.79 -5.13
CA PHE A 144 6.53 -3.69 -3.98
C PHE A 144 5.99 -5.08 -4.35
N LEU A 145 6.38 -6.06 -3.57
CA LEU A 145 5.74 -7.36 -3.46
C LEU A 145 5.05 -7.43 -2.10
N PHE A 146 3.76 -7.73 -2.07
CA PHE A 146 2.99 -7.88 -0.83
C PHE A 146 2.62 -9.34 -0.60
N ALA A 147 2.80 -9.83 0.61
CA ALA A 147 2.41 -11.17 1.02
C ALA A 147 1.49 -11.13 2.23
N ALA A 148 0.26 -11.61 2.05
CA ALA A 148 -0.67 -11.90 3.13
C ALA A 148 -0.46 -13.34 3.59
N ILE A 149 -0.05 -13.53 4.86
CA ILE A 149 0.32 -14.80 5.44
C ILE A 149 -0.76 -15.21 6.46
N PRO A 150 -1.59 -16.21 6.19
CA PRO A 150 -2.65 -16.62 7.10
C PRO A 150 -2.09 -17.26 8.36
N VAL A 151 -2.76 -16.99 9.50
CA VAL A 151 -2.53 -17.65 10.78
C VAL A 151 -3.78 -18.42 11.21
N GLU A 152 -3.60 -19.62 11.74
CA GLU A 152 -4.72 -20.48 12.15
C GLU A 152 -5.35 -20.01 13.47
N SER A 153 -4.53 -19.59 14.42
CA SER A 153 -4.96 -19.10 15.72
C SER A 153 -4.42 -17.69 15.94
N TRP A 154 -5.27 -16.69 15.73
CA TRP A 154 -4.89 -15.27 15.81
C TRP A 154 -4.25 -14.90 17.15
N ASN A 155 -4.91 -15.27 18.25
CA ASN A 155 -4.41 -14.94 19.58
C ASN A 155 -3.13 -15.66 19.95
N ASP A 156 -2.98 -16.93 19.53
CA ASP A 156 -1.81 -17.72 19.90
C ASP A 156 -0.60 -17.37 19.02
N ALA A 157 -0.80 -17.31 17.71
CA ALA A 157 0.28 -17.12 16.74
C ALA A 157 0.92 -15.74 16.78
N LEU A 158 0.20 -14.72 17.27
CA LEU A 158 0.63 -13.31 17.19
C LEU A 158 0.96 -12.70 18.57
N SER A 159 0.68 -13.39 19.67
CA SER A 159 1.03 -12.90 20.99
C SER A 159 2.46 -13.24 21.37
N PRO A 160 3.23 -12.28 21.92
CA PRO A 160 4.62 -12.48 22.32
C PRO A 160 4.83 -13.53 23.43
N TRP A 161 3.86 -13.66 24.35
CA TRP A 161 3.83 -14.60 25.46
C TRP A 161 2.41 -14.94 25.85
N GLU A 162 2.25 -15.93 26.69
CA GLU A 162 0.95 -16.30 27.24
C GLU A 162 0.33 -15.17 28.08
N ALA A 163 -0.95 -14.93 27.88
CA ALA A 163 -1.71 -13.97 28.64
C ALA A 163 -3.18 -14.39 28.78
N PRO A 164 -3.87 -14.01 29.87
CA PRO A 164 -5.28 -14.31 30.05
C PRO A 164 -6.14 -13.59 29.00
N ALA A 165 -7.36 -14.09 28.79
CA ALA A 165 -8.34 -13.46 27.92
C ALA A 165 -8.64 -12.03 28.41
N VAL A 166 -8.60 -11.08 27.50
CA VAL A 166 -8.98 -9.67 27.75
C VAL A 166 -10.44 -9.43 27.37
N TRP A 167 -10.94 -10.20 26.41
CA TRP A 167 -12.36 -10.30 26.06
C TRP A 167 -12.72 -11.73 25.72
N GLY A 168 -13.99 -12.09 25.84
CA GLY A 168 -14.44 -13.47 25.58
C GLY A 168 -13.83 -14.49 26.55
N LYS A 169 -13.51 -15.68 26.05
CA LYS A 169 -12.99 -16.80 26.86
C LYS A 169 -11.61 -17.28 26.41
N GLN A 170 -11.16 -16.87 25.22
CA GLN A 170 -9.89 -17.30 24.64
C GLN A 170 -8.76 -16.38 25.10
N GLY A 171 -7.75 -16.95 25.75
CA GLY A 171 -6.50 -16.27 26.10
C GLY A 171 -5.57 -16.14 24.91
N PHE A 172 -4.31 -15.87 25.20
CA PHE A 172 -3.23 -15.69 24.25
C PHE A 172 -2.17 -16.77 24.48
N GLY A 173 -1.76 -17.47 23.45
CA GLY A 173 -0.88 -18.67 23.57
C GLY A 173 0.61 -18.37 23.55
N GLY A 174 1.06 -17.16 23.15
CA GLY A 174 2.48 -16.80 23.21
C GLY A 174 3.37 -17.39 22.11
N ASN A 175 2.82 -17.75 20.95
CA ASN A 175 3.56 -18.45 19.90
C ASN A 175 4.14 -17.51 18.83
N ALA A 176 4.28 -16.21 19.11
CA ALA A 176 4.85 -15.23 18.17
C ALA A 176 6.26 -15.62 17.69
N ALA A 177 7.07 -16.27 18.54
CA ALA A 177 8.41 -16.73 18.17
C ALA A 177 8.39 -17.77 17.04
N ASP A 178 7.44 -18.69 17.04
CA ASP A 178 7.26 -19.69 15.98
C ASP A 178 6.78 -19.03 14.67
N THR A 179 5.90 -18.04 14.80
CA THR A 179 5.45 -17.24 13.65
C THR A 179 6.59 -16.43 13.04
N LEU A 180 7.44 -15.81 13.86
CA LEU A 180 8.61 -15.08 13.37
C LEU A 180 9.60 -16.03 12.71
N ARG A 181 9.88 -17.21 13.31
CA ARG A 181 10.74 -18.22 12.70
C ARG A 181 10.21 -18.68 11.34
N PHE A 182 8.91 -18.94 11.21
CA PHE A 182 8.29 -19.25 9.93
C PHE A 182 8.49 -18.15 8.88
N LEU A 183 8.34 -16.88 9.26
CA LEU A 183 8.60 -15.73 8.37
C LEU A 183 10.07 -15.72 7.91
N THR A 184 11.02 -15.85 8.85
CA THR A 184 12.44 -15.68 8.56
C THR A 184 13.05 -16.88 7.84
N GLU A 185 12.63 -18.10 8.17
CA GLU A 185 13.23 -19.33 7.63
C GLU A 185 12.51 -19.88 6.39
N GLN A 186 11.23 -19.53 6.18
CA GLN A 186 10.47 -20.07 5.06
C GLN A 186 9.89 -19.00 4.16
N VAL A 187 9.13 -18.04 4.68
CA VAL A 187 8.40 -17.08 3.84
C VAL A 187 9.37 -16.16 3.08
N ILE A 188 10.25 -15.47 3.78
CA ILE A 188 11.17 -14.50 3.18
C ILE A 188 12.12 -15.16 2.16
N PRO A 189 12.79 -16.28 2.46
CA PRO A 189 13.66 -16.95 1.49
C PRO A 189 12.90 -17.44 0.26
N THR A 190 11.70 -18.02 0.45
CA THR A 190 10.86 -18.48 -0.67
C THR A 190 10.47 -17.33 -1.59
N LEU A 191 10.01 -16.20 -1.03
CA LEU A 191 9.60 -15.05 -1.82
C LEU A 191 10.79 -14.39 -2.52
N LYS A 192 11.95 -14.27 -1.86
CA LYS A 192 13.17 -13.76 -2.48
C LYS A 192 13.56 -14.58 -3.70
N GLN A 193 13.53 -15.89 -3.60
CA GLN A 193 13.86 -16.81 -4.68
C GLN A 193 12.84 -16.77 -5.82
N GLN A 194 11.54 -16.92 -5.50
CA GLN A 194 10.48 -17.05 -6.51
C GLN A 194 10.26 -15.77 -7.32
N PHE A 195 10.48 -14.62 -6.70
CA PHE A 195 10.28 -13.30 -7.33
C PHE A 195 11.58 -12.60 -7.72
N ASN A 196 12.74 -13.28 -7.63
CA ASN A 196 14.05 -12.71 -7.92
C ASN A 196 14.24 -11.35 -7.24
N LEU A 197 13.89 -11.26 -5.95
CA LEU A 197 14.04 -10.02 -5.21
C LEU A 197 15.53 -9.72 -5.00
N PRO A 198 15.94 -8.43 -5.03
CA PRO A 198 17.32 -8.07 -4.80
C PRO A 198 17.76 -8.45 -3.36
N GLU A 199 19.06 -8.70 -3.16
CA GLU A 199 19.59 -9.04 -1.84
C GLU A 199 19.27 -7.97 -0.78
N ASN A 200 19.32 -6.71 -1.18
CA ASN A 200 19.04 -5.53 -0.36
C ASN A 200 17.58 -5.10 -0.38
N VAL A 201 16.64 -5.99 -0.75
CA VAL A 201 15.21 -5.69 -0.70
C VAL A 201 14.82 -5.20 0.70
N LYS A 202 14.10 -4.09 0.75
CA LYS A 202 13.62 -3.51 2.01
C LYS A 202 12.42 -4.28 2.51
N ILE A 203 12.56 -5.01 3.61
CA ILE A 203 11.50 -5.84 4.18
C ILE A 203 10.72 -5.03 5.21
N ILE A 204 9.42 -4.87 5.01
CA ILE A 204 8.52 -4.18 5.91
C ILE A 204 7.52 -5.19 6.48
N LEU A 205 7.49 -5.30 7.80
CA LEU A 205 6.48 -6.09 8.49
C LEU A 205 5.39 -5.16 9.02
N GLY A 206 4.13 -5.50 8.77
CA GLY A 206 3.03 -4.68 9.21
C GLY A 206 1.79 -5.48 9.57
N GLY A 207 0.76 -4.76 9.98
CA GLY A 207 -0.53 -5.33 10.27
C GLY A 207 -1.38 -4.47 11.19
N TYR A 208 -2.60 -4.96 11.39
CA TYR A 208 -3.61 -4.34 12.23
C TYR A 208 -3.74 -5.05 13.59
N SER A 209 -4.05 -4.30 14.64
CA SER A 209 -4.38 -4.87 15.95
C SER A 209 -3.26 -5.76 16.53
N LEU A 210 -3.53 -7.03 16.76
CA LEU A 210 -2.54 -7.97 17.29
C LEU A 210 -1.42 -8.28 16.27
N ALA A 211 -1.69 -8.22 14.97
CA ALA A 211 -0.65 -8.31 13.95
C ALA A 211 0.26 -7.07 13.96
N GLY A 212 -0.26 -5.89 14.28
CA GLY A 212 0.53 -4.69 14.53
C GLY A 212 1.42 -4.83 15.78
N LEU A 213 0.93 -5.41 16.86
CA LEU A 213 1.73 -5.75 18.05
C LEU A 213 2.82 -6.78 17.70
N PHE A 214 2.47 -7.82 16.95
CA PHE A 214 3.43 -8.82 16.48
C PHE A 214 4.57 -8.19 15.69
N ALA A 215 4.26 -7.25 14.78
CA ALA A 215 5.27 -6.54 14.00
C ALA A 215 6.21 -5.71 14.88
N LEU A 216 5.67 -4.98 15.86
CA LEU A 216 6.46 -4.24 16.84
C LEU A 216 7.35 -5.17 17.66
N TRP A 217 6.81 -6.28 18.17
CA TRP A 217 7.56 -7.28 18.93
C TRP A 217 8.64 -7.95 18.07
N ALA A 218 8.33 -8.36 16.85
CA ALA A 218 9.30 -9.00 15.96
C ALA A 218 10.52 -8.11 15.70
N SER A 219 10.33 -6.79 15.61
CA SER A 219 11.43 -5.84 15.43
C SER A 219 12.34 -5.71 16.67
N THR A 220 11.95 -6.21 17.83
CA THR A 220 12.83 -6.33 19.00
C THR A 220 13.70 -7.59 18.95
N GLN A 221 13.34 -8.58 18.12
CA GLN A 221 13.99 -9.87 18.03
C GLN A 221 15.06 -9.95 16.92
N THR A 222 14.95 -9.08 15.90
CA THR A 222 15.83 -9.10 14.73
C THR A 222 15.89 -7.70 14.06
N ASP A 223 17.00 -7.41 13.41
CA ASP A 223 17.26 -6.20 12.60
C ASP A 223 16.87 -6.37 11.12
N LEU A 224 16.26 -7.51 10.78
CA LEU A 224 15.89 -7.86 9.41
C LEU A 224 14.93 -6.86 8.76
N PHE A 225 14.09 -6.19 9.57
CA PHE A 225 13.03 -5.33 9.05
C PHE A 225 13.52 -3.90 8.83
N TYR A 226 13.43 -3.45 7.58
CA TYR A 226 13.67 -2.05 7.21
C TYR A 226 12.74 -1.10 7.96
N GLY A 227 11.48 -1.50 8.17
CA GLY A 227 10.50 -0.71 8.89
C GLY A 227 9.29 -1.50 9.34
N ILE A 228 8.53 -0.90 10.23
CA ILE A 228 7.31 -1.46 10.83
C ILE A 228 6.10 -0.60 10.51
N ALA A 229 5.05 -1.24 9.96
CA ALA A 229 3.77 -0.62 9.64
C ALA A 229 2.69 -1.10 10.61
N ALA A 230 2.62 -0.50 11.82
CA ALA A 230 1.72 -0.93 12.88
C ALA A 230 0.46 -0.04 12.93
N ALA A 231 -0.65 -0.52 12.36
CA ALA A 231 -1.92 0.17 12.39
C ALA A 231 -2.78 -0.31 13.57
N SER A 232 -3.23 0.61 14.42
CA SER A 232 -4.02 0.35 15.64
C SER A 232 -3.48 -0.83 16.46
N PRO A 233 -2.14 -0.91 16.72
CA PRO A 233 -1.53 -2.06 17.35
C PRO A 233 -2.05 -2.28 18.77
N SER A 234 -2.16 -3.55 19.18
CA SER A 234 -2.63 -3.94 20.52
C SER A 234 -1.60 -3.64 21.62
N VAL A 235 -1.10 -2.40 21.70
CA VAL A 235 -0.07 -2.00 22.70
C VAL A 235 -0.61 -1.96 24.15
N TRP A 236 -1.88 -2.28 24.35
CA TRP A 236 -2.47 -2.58 25.65
C TRP A 236 -2.14 -4.00 26.15
N PHE A 237 -1.49 -4.84 25.34
CA PHE A 237 -1.17 -6.24 25.68
C PHE A 237 -0.39 -6.31 27.00
N PRO A 238 -0.76 -7.21 27.92
CA PRO A 238 -0.17 -7.25 29.26
C PRO A 238 1.36 -7.41 29.22
N GLY A 239 2.08 -6.53 29.90
CA GLY A 239 3.54 -6.55 30.00
C GLY A 239 4.30 -6.01 28.77
N TRP A 240 3.59 -5.56 27.73
CA TRP A 240 4.24 -5.06 26.49
C TRP A 240 5.10 -3.82 26.74
N MET A 241 4.59 -2.83 27.46
CA MET A 241 5.28 -1.55 27.66
C MET A 241 6.55 -1.68 28.50
N GLU A 242 6.57 -2.61 29.44
CA GLU A 242 7.75 -2.98 30.26
C GLU A 242 8.76 -3.76 29.40
N PHE A 243 8.27 -4.69 28.57
CA PHE A 243 9.10 -5.47 27.68
C PHE A 243 9.81 -4.58 26.66
N GLU A 244 9.09 -3.70 25.96
CA GLU A 244 9.63 -2.79 24.95
C GLU A 244 10.68 -1.82 25.54
N GLN A 245 10.47 -1.37 26.77
CA GLN A 245 11.43 -0.52 27.46
C GLN A 245 12.76 -1.24 27.69
N LYS A 246 12.71 -2.53 28.02
CA LYS A 246 13.89 -3.36 28.29
C LYS A 246 14.56 -3.88 27.01
N TYR A 247 13.78 -4.16 25.99
CA TYR A 247 14.24 -4.73 24.72
C TYR A 247 13.79 -3.82 23.57
N PRO A 248 14.57 -2.77 23.24
CA PRO A 248 14.18 -1.81 22.21
C PRO A 248 14.13 -2.45 20.82
N MET A 249 13.28 -1.89 19.96
CA MET A 249 13.19 -2.26 18.56
C MET A 249 14.52 -2.00 17.84
N GLN A 250 14.89 -2.88 16.91
CA GLN A 250 16.12 -2.78 16.14
C GLN A 250 15.93 -2.03 14.82
N THR A 251 14.67 -1.74 14.42
CA THR A 251 14.36 -0.91 13.27
C THR A 251 14.28 0.57 13.64
N GLN A 252 14.70 1.42 12.71
CA GLN A 252 14.69 2.88 12.88
C GLN A 252 13.50 3.56 12.19
N ARG A 253 12.62 2.81 11.52
CA ARG A 253 11.48 3.38 10.80
C ARG A 253 10.18 2.72 11.21
N VAL A 254 9.34 3.45 11.94
CA VAL A 254 8.12 2.92 12.57
C VAL A 254 6.92 3.83 12.32
N TYR A 255 5.87 3.29 11.72
CA TYR A 255 4.58 3.96 11.68
C TYR A 255 3.64 3.38 12.71
N LEU A 256 3.03 4.25 13.48
CA LEU A 256 2.00 3.95 14.47
C LEU A 256 0.70 4.70 14.11
N SER A 257 -0.44 4.07 14.30
CA SER A 257 -1.71 4.79 14.25
C SER A 257 -2.71 4.27 15.28
N LEU A 258 -3.73 5.08 15.59
CA LEU A 258 -4.82 4.69 16.47
C LEU A 258 -6.10 5.42 16.07
N GLY A 259 -7.27 4.80 16.26
CA GLY A 259 -8.54 5.49 16.14
C GLY A 259 -8.82 6.38 17.37
N ASP A 260 -9.34 7.59 17.15
CA ASP A 260 -9.61 8.60 18.18
C ASP A 260 -10.66 8.20 19.24
N LYS A 261 -11.33 7.05 19.02
CA LYS A 261 -12.31 6.47 19.95
C LYS A 261 -11.85 5.16 20.58
N GLU A 262 -10.68 4.62 20.24
CA GLU A 262 -10.24 3.31 20.72
C GLU A 262 -9.94 3.32 22.23
N GLU A 263 -9.32 4.38 22.73
CA GLU A 263 -9.06 4.55 24.17
C GLU A 263 -10.33 4.76 25.02
N ARG A 264 -11.50 5.00 24.38
CA ARG A 264 -12.79 5.21 25.08
C ARG A 264 -13.55 3.91 25.32
N THR A 265 -12.89 2.77 25.21
CA THR A 265 -13.51 1.46 25.51
C THR A 265 -13.84 1.31 26.99
N LYS A 266 -14.89 0.53 27.29
CA LYS A 266 -15.24 0.17 28.66
C LYS A 266 -14.34 -0.91 29.28
N ASN A 267 -13.53 -1.58 28.43
CA ASN A 267 -12.58 -2.59 28.91
C ASN A 267 -11.33 -1.87 29.46
N ALA A 268 -11.13 -1.96 30.77
CA ALA A 268 -10.04 -1.25 31.46
C ALA A 268 -8.64 -1.65 30.96
N VAL A 269 -8.43 -2.91 30.55
CA VAL A 269 -7.14 -3.37 30.01
C VAL A 269 -6.86 -2.74 28.64
N MET A 270 -7.89 -2.59 27.80
CA MET A 270 -7.73 -2.02 26.47
C MET A 270 -7.73 -0.49 26.49
N ALA A 271 -8.33 0.15 27.50
CA ALA A 271 -8.45 1.61 27.58
C ALA A 271 -7.09 2.34 27.64
N VAL A 272 -6.05 1.67 28.11
CA VAL A 272 -4.70 2.22 28.21
C VAL A 272 -4.01 2.36 26.85
N VAL A 273 -4.62 1.89 25.76
CA VAL A 273 -4.00 1.86 24.42
C VAL A 273 -3.55 3.24 23.96
N GLY A 274 -4.32 4.30 24.26
CA GLY A 274 -4.00 5.66 23.89
C GLY A 274 -2.74 6.18 24.59
N ASP A 275 -2.63 5.95 25.91
CA ASP A 275 -1.46 6.37 26.68
C ASP A 275 -0.22 5.54 26.32
N ASN A 276 -0.41 4.25 26.12
CA ASN A 276 0.68 3.34 25.72
C ASN A 276 1.26 3.71 24.35
N ILE A 277 0.41 4.01 23.36
CA ILE A 277 0.92 4.35 22.01
C ILE A 277 1.63 5.72 22.00
N ARG A 278 1.16 6.70 22.77
CA ARG A 278 1.84 7.99 22.96
C ARG A 278 3.20 7.79 23.62
N THR A 279 3.27 6.99 24.67
CA THR A 279 4.51 6.64 25.37
C THR A 279 5.49 5.92 24.44
N LEU A 280 5.01 4.93 23.69
CA LEU A 280 5.83 4.20 22.73
C LEU A 280 6.41 5.13 21.65
N HIS A 281 5.57 6.00 21.07
CA HIS A 281 6.01 7.00 20.10
C HIS A 281 7.10 7.91 20.67
N SER A 282 6.91 8.46 21.87
CA SER A 282 7.91 9.31 22.52
C SER A 282 9.24 8.59 22.72
N ARG A 283 9.21 7.33 23.20
CA ARG A 283 10.43 6.51 23.37
C ARG A 283 11.15 6.25 22.05
N LEU A 284 10.42 5.99 20.97
CA LEU A 284 11.00 5.78 19.64
C LEU A 284 11.71 7.04 19.14
N ILE A 285 11.07 8.21 19.26
CA ILE A 285 11.68 9.50 18.90
C ILE A 285 12.92 9.79 19.75
N GLU A 286 12.86 9.57 21.07
CA GLU A 286 14.00 9.75 21.98
C GLU A 286 15.20 8.87 21.63
N ARG A 287 14.94 7.67 21.07
CA ARG A 287 15.95 6.75 20.56
C ARG A 287 16.44 7.08 19.14
N GLY A 288 15.93 8.15 18.53
CA GLY A 288 16.33 8.61 17.19
C GLY A 288 15.64 7.89 16.03
N ALA A 289 14.55 7.17 16.27
CA ALA A 289 13.81 6.52 15.20
C ALA A 289 13.01 7.56 14.38
N ASP A 290 12.93 7.35 13.07
CA ASP A 290 11.97 8.00 12.19
C ASP A 290 10.58 7.37 12.45
N CYS A 291 9.80 8.01 13.30
CA CYS A 291 8.54 7.48 13.79
C CYS A 291 7.40 8.48 13.58
N ALA A 292 6.30 8.00 13.02
CA ALA A 292 5.05 8.74 12.95
C ALA A 292 3.99 8.12 13.87
N LEU A 293 3.19 8.97 14.52
CA LEU A 293 1.95 8.58 15.20
C LEU A 293 0.78 9.34 14.59
N GLU A 294 -0.16 8.61 14.00
CA GLU A 294 -1.34 9.20 13.38
C GLU A 294 -2.63 8.80 14.09
N TRP A 295 -3.50 9.79 14.31
CA TRP A 295 -4.85 9.59 14.84
C TRP A 295 -5.87 9.54 13.71
N ASN A 296 -6.60 8.43 13.61
CA ASN A 296 -7.65 8.22 12.62
C ASN A 296 -9.03 8.44 13.24
N SER A 297 -10.00 8.92 12.45
CA SER A 297 -11.38 9.08 12.93
C SER A 297 -12.05 7.75 13.15
N GLY A 298 -12.56 7.49 14.34
CA GLY A 298 -13.42 6.35 14.68
C GLY A 298 -12.81 5.34 15.65
N GLY A 299 -13.49 4.22 15.83
CA GLY A 299 -13.05 3.12 16.69
C GLY A 299 -12.21 2.08 15.96
N HIS A 300 -11.90 0.99 16.66
CA HIS A 300 -10.98 -0.07 16.24
C HIS A 300 -11.34 -0.75 14.91
N PHE A 301 -12.61 -0.91 14.59
CA PHE A 301 -13.05 -1.65 13.39
C PHE A 301 -13.35 -0.76 12.18
N LYS A 302 -13.02 0.54 12.24
CA LYS A 302 -13.30 1.45 11.15
C LYS A 302 -12.10 1.57 10.22
N ASP A 303 -12.30 1.28 8.92
CA ASP A 303 -11.33 1.47 7.84
C ASP A 303 -9.97 0.78 8.13
N ALA A 304 -9.98 -0.43 8.72
CA ALA A 304 -8.78 -1.13 9.15
C ALA A 304 -7.79 -1.37 7.99
N ASP A 305 -8.30 -1.79 6.84
CA ASP A 305 -7.57 -2.00 5.60
C ASP A 305 -6.91 -0.70 5.07
N LEU A 306 -7.64 0.41 5.05
CA LEU A 306 -7.10 1.69 4.60
C LEU A 306 -6.05 2.25 5.57
N ARG A 307 -6.23 2.03 6.88
CA ARG A 307 -5.23 2.43 7.89
C ARG A 307 -3.95 1.61 7.75
N THR A 308 -4.06 0.31 7.49
CA THR A 308 -2.90 -0.56 7.27
C THR A 308 -2.20 -0.21 5.95
N ALA A 309 -2.96 0.01 4.88
CA ALA A 309 -2.42 0.48 3.61
C ALA A 309 -1.63 1.79 3.77
N LYS A 310 -2.16 2.73 4.55
CA LYS A 310 -1.48 4.00 4.83
C LYS A 310 -0.18 3.78 5.61
N ALA A 311 -0.17 2.87 6.57
CA ALA A 311 1.02 2.52 7.34
C ALA A 311 2.13 1.99 6.41
N PHE A 312 1.83 1.02 5.54
CA PHE A 312 2.80 0.52 4.56
C PHE A 312 3.31 1.61 3.63
N ARG A 313 2.42 2.45 3.11
CA ARG A 313 2.81 3.55 2.21
C ARG A 313 3.77 4.51 2.89
N TRP A 314 3.51 4.91 4.12
CA TRP A 314 4.38 5.81 4.87
C TRP A 314 5.79 5.21 5.08
N VAL A 315 5.86 3.91 5.42
CA VAL A 315 7.16 3.24 5.61
C VAL A 315 7.94 3.12 4.31
N MET A 316 7.27 2.99 3.15
CA MET A 316 7.92 2.96 1.83
C MET A 316 8.35 4.35 1.32
N GLU A 317 7.81 5.46 1.86
CA GLU A 317 8.22 6.80 1.49
C GLU A 317 9.64 7.08 2.01
N GLU A 318 10.44 7.84 1.27
CA GLU A 318 11.75 8.27 1.75
C GLU A 318 11.59 9.32 2.84
N SER A 319 12.43 9.24 3.89
CA SER A 319 12.53 10.31 4.90
C SER A 319 12.91 11.61 4.20
N ARG A 320 12.15 12.66 4.42
CA ARG A 320 12.41 14.00 3.87
C ARG A 320 13.55 14.68 4.60
#